data_b6d4bc3c9219d954772ef13fa3a7d6ab
#
_entry.id   b6d4bc3c9219d954772ef13fa3a7d6ab
#
_cell.length_a   1.000
_cell.length_b   1.000
_cell.length_c   1.000
_cell.angle_alpha   90.00
_cell.angle_beta   90.00
_cell.angle_gamma   90.00
#
_symmetry.space_group_name_H-M   'P 1'
#
loop_
_entity.id
_entity.type
_entity.pdbx_description
1 polymer ?
#
loop_
_entity_poly.entity_id
_entity_poly.type
_entity_poly.pdbx_seq_one_letter_code
_entity_poly.pdbx_strand_id
1 'polypeptide(L)'
;VQVDGTVFPNPIPVGDPSAHNIQPSDKVVVEMVRFPSASTPGEAVLLEVLGKKGDPGVDTQLVIREFQLPGDFPDEVLANARQQADNFDPEQINGRADLTRSTIITIDPADARDFDDAISLRRLENGHWRLGVHIADVSHFVPAGSKLDREAYQRATSVYLPDQVIPMLPEIISNNLASLQPDRRRYAKSVFIEMTDGGAVVDIEVTNSVIQSARRFSYEEVDQFLADPESWRDKLSETVWDLLDQMHQLAMILRQRRLDRGALELSVPEVKIKLNELGQVNGAELVVNTVSHQMIEEFMLAANQAVAQYIMDQGLLFIRRQHGDPAERRLADLTRFAQDVGFQCDKVKGREDIVQLVEAARGSPQEPAMMLAILRSMQKAVYGPQPERHFALNMENYCHFTSPIRRYPDLTVHRLLDQMAAGRKPRQDMPELESVSQHCSEMEQRAAVAERTLTKLKLLNYLANRIGEELPAVVTGVEEYGLFVQGTEIPADGLLRVDSLPKDSYRFAAETYSLTGFRKGNQFRLGDRLQVKVMRVDVDRRELDFRLVKVLEQPGGPRTARTQEDSPGRRRTANKSNKSAKSSKSSKSGKRGAGRRKRRG
;
A
#
# COMPACT_ATOMS: atom_id res chain seq x y z
N VAL A 1 35.94 7.64 -3.43
CA VAL A 1 34.56 7.41 -3.80
C VAL A 1 33.65 8.28 -2.96
N GLN A 2 32.66 8.95 -3.58
CA GLN A 2 31.59 9.63 -2.84
C GLN A 2 30.47 8.62 -2.62
N VAL A 3 30.08 8.43 -1.36
CA VAL A 3 28.96 7.54 -1.02
C VAL A 3 27.64 8.23 -1.33
N ASP A 4 26.72 7.49 -1.94
CA ASP A 4 25.36 7.98 -2.23
C ASP A 4 24.56 8.23 -0.94
N GLY A 5 23.65 9.21 -0.98
CA GLY A 5 22.88 9.63 0.18
C GLY A 5 23.62 10.63 1.07
N THR A 6 23.20 10.73 2.34
CA THR A 6 23.67 11.77 3.27
C THR A 6 24.45 11.23 4.47
N VAL A 7 24.61 9.90 4.58
CA VAL A 7 25.23 9.24 5.75
C VAL A 7 26.73 9.57 5.85
N PHE A 8 27.42 9.64 4.72
CA PHE A 8 28.84 9.98 4.67
C PHE A 8 29.04 11.26 3.87
N PRO A 9 29.23 12.41 4.53
CA PRO A 9 29.34 13.71 3.85
C PRO A 9 30.65 13.87 3.09
N ASN A 10 31.71 13.15 3.48
CA ASN A 10 33.04 13.25 2.89
C ASN A 10 33.35 12.01 2.02
N PRO A 11 34.12 12.20 0.93
CA PRO A 11 34.60 11.08 0.12
C PRO A 11 35.44 10.10 0.94
N ILE A 12 35.31 8.81 0.61
CA ILE A 12 36.07 7.72 1.21
C ILE A 12 37.19 7.31 0.26
N PRO A 13 38.47 7.30 0.70
CA PRO A 13 39.56 6.74 -0.09
C PRO A 13 39.34 5.26 -0.43
N VAL A 14 39.64 4.89 -1.67
CA VAL A 14 39.60 3.52 -2.15
C VAL A 14 40.99 3.18 -2.67
N GLY A 15 41.46 1.97 -2.36
CA GLY A 15 42.74 1.47 -2.89
C GLY A 15 42.71 1.33 -4.41
N ASP A 16 43.86 1.26 -5.02
CA ASP A 16 44.15 1.27 -6.46
C ASP A 16 42.97 1.24 -7.46
N PRO A 17 42.44 2.42 -7.86
CA PRO A 17 41.33 2.49 -8.80
C PRO A 17 41.70 2.06 -10.22
N SER A 18 43.00 2.01 -10.56
CA SER A 18 43.46 1.68 -11.90
C SER A 18 43.34 0.18 -12.23
N ALA A 19 43.30 -0.68 -11.20
CA ALA A 19 43.13 -2.13 -11.37
C ALA A 19 41.81 -2.52 -12.03
N HIS A 20 40.78 -1.63 -11.99
CA HIS A 20 39.42 -1.89 -12.48
C HIS A 20 38.99 -0.95 -13.61
N ASN A 21 39.90 -0.18 -14.22
CA ASN A 21 39.59 0.80 -15.29
C ASN A 21 38.48 1.81 -14.94
N ILE A 22 38.35 2.21 -13.67
CA ILE A 22 37.33 3.12 -13.20
C ILE A 22 37.49 4.50 -13.82
N GLN A 23 36.39 5.05 -14.31
CA GLN A 23 36.34 6.41 -14.82
C GLN A 23 35.63 7.36 -13.82
N PRO A 24 35.95 8.65 -13.84
CA PRO A 24 35.14 9.62 -13.11
C PRO A 24 33.65 9.50 -13.47
N SER A 25 32.77 9.52 -12.46
CA SER A 25 31.33 9.34 -12.57
C SER A 25 30.84 7.88 -12.72
N ASP A 26 31.71 6.90 -12.64
CA ASP A 26 31.26 5.51 -12.53
C ASP A 26 30.62 5.26 -11.16
N LYS A 27 29.51 4.51 -11.16
CA LYS A 27 28.91 3.95 -9.96
C LYS A 27 29.59 2.64 -9.61
N VAL A 28 29.97 2.51 -8.35
CA VAL A 28 30.78 1.39 -7.87
C VAL A 28 30.23 0.85 -6.55
N VAL A 29 30.46 -0.42 -6.30
CA VAL A 29 30.24 -1.05 -5.00
C VAL A 29 31.58 -1.15 -4.29
N VAL A 30 31.61 -0.71 -3.03
CA VAL A 30 32.81 -0.75 -2.18
C VAL A 30 32.51 -1.46 -0.87
N GLU A 31 33.50 -2.15 -0.33
CA GLU A 31 33.47 -2.72 1.00
C GLU A 31 34.30 -1.86 1.95
N MET A 32 33.71 -1.50 3.09
CA MET A 32 34.40 -0.69 4.10
C MET A 32 35.39 -1.53 4.87
N VAL A 33 36.69 -1.21 4.74
CA VAL A 33 37.77 -1.77 5.55
C VAL A 33 37.82 -1.06 6.91
N ARG A 34 37.61 0.25 6.88
CA ARG A 34 37.56 1.08 8.09
C ARG A 34 36.53 2.19 7.92
N PHE A 35 35.62 2.31 8.89
CA PHE A 35 34.65 3.40 8.91
C PHE A 35 35.32 4.74 9.28
N PRO A 36 34.86 5.87 8.71
CA PRO A 36 35.37 7.19 9.06
C PRO A 36 35.02 7.54 10.51
N SER A 37 35.95 8.25 11.18
CA SER A 37 35.76 8.81 12.50
C SER A 37 36.03 10.33 12.47
N ALA A 38 35.86 11.02 13.60
CA ALA A 38 36.16 12.45 13.68
C ALA A 38 37.62 12.80 13.36
N SER A 39 38.55 11.86 13.56
CA SER A 39 40.01 12.06 13.40
C SER A 39 40.64 11.29 12.25
N THR A 40 39.95 10.34 11.67
CA THR A 40 40.51 9.49 10.61
C THR A 40 39.52 9.35 9.46
N PRO A 41 39.98 9.50 8.19
CA PRO A 41 39.18 9.16 7.04
C PRO A 41 38.88 7.67 7.04
N GLY A 42 37.71 7.29 6.47
CA GLY A 42 37.41 5.90 6.18
C GLY A 42 38.36 5.32 5.14
N GLU A 43 38.29 4.00 4.94
CA GLU A 43 39.02 3.30 3.90
C GLU A 43 38.13 2.18 3.35
N ALA A 44 38.08 2.03 2.05
CA ALA A 44 37.29 1.01 1.38
C ALA A 44 38.04 0.32 0.26
N VAL A 45 37.58 -0.86 -0.10
CA VAL A 45 38.06 -1.63 -1.25
C VAL A 45 36.94 -1.71 -2.28
N LEU A 46 37.30 -1.57 -3.55
CA LEU A 46 36.42 -1.74 -4.67
C LEU A 46 36.04 -3.21 -4.84
N LEU A 47 34.73 -3.48 -4.91
CA LEU A 47 34.20 -4.81 -5.20
C LEU A 47 33.72 -4.93 -6.65
N GLU A 48 33.00 -3.93 -7.15
CA GLU A 48 32.31 -4.01 -8.44
C GLU A 48 32.17 -2.63 -9.08
N VAL A 49 32.24 -2.56 -10.41
CA VAL A 49 31.90 -1.37 -11.20
C VAL A 49 30.54 -1.63 -11.86
N LEU A 50 29.55 -0.84 -11.50
CA LEU A 50 28.17 -0.99 -12.02
C LEU A 50 27.99 -0.32 -13.40
N GLY A 51 28.80 0.68 -13.70
CA GLY A 51 28.76 1.45 -14.94
C GLY A 51 28.68 2.95 -14.71
N LYS A 52 28.59 3.71 -15.80
CA LYS A 52 28.58 5.16 -15.74
C LYS A 52 27.25 5.68 -15.23
N LYS A 53 27.29 6.69 -14.37
CA LYS A 53 26.10 7.38 -13.87
C LYS A 53 25.21 7.87 -15.01
N GLY A 54 23.94 7.47 -14.99
CA GLY A 54 22.94 7.83 -15.99
C GLY A 54 22.83 6.85 -17.16
N ASP A 55 23.71 5.85 -17.26
CA ASP A 55 23.57 4.78 -18.24
C ASP A 55 22.35 3.90 -17.89
N PRO A 56 21.66 3.36 -18.90
CA PRO A 56 20.51 2.48 -18.70
C PRO A 56 20.83 1.30 -17.77
N GLY A 57 19.98 1.07 -16.78
CA GLY A 57 20.09 -0.07 -15.86
C GLY A 57 21.06 0.11 -14.68
N VAL A 58 21.94 1.11 -14.69
CA VAL A 58 22.89 1.36 -13.60
C VAL A 58 22.20 1.73 -12.30
N ASP A 59 21.13 2.53 -12.37
CA ASP A 59 20.29 2.87 -11.22
C ASP A 59 19.58 1.64 -10.62
N THR A 60 19.15 0.70 -11.46
CA THR A 60 18.54 -0.56 -11.04
C THR A 60 19.56 -1.47 -10.35
N GLN A 61 20.76 -1.65 -10.94
CA GLN A 61 21.83 -2.42 -10.31
C GLN A 61 22.26 -1.81 -8.97
N LEU A 62 22.33 -0.48 -8.87
CA LEU A 62 22.63 0.21 -7.64
C LEU A 62 21.62 -0.14 -6.53
N VAL A 63 20.32 -0.08 -6.84
CA VAL A 63 19.27 -0.43 -5.86
C VAL A 63 19.32 -1.92 -5.49
N ILE A 64 19.56 -2.81 -6.45
CA ILE A 64 19.72 -4.25 -6.17
C ILE A 64 20.86 -4.48 -5.17
N ARG A 65 22.00 -3.83 -5.35
CA ARG A 65 23.15 -3.94 -4.42
C ARG A 65 22.88 -3.28 -3.07
N GLU A 66 22.31 -2.07 -3.05
CA GLU A 66 22.02 -1.33 -1.85
C GLU A 66 21.06 -2.08 -0.91
N PHE A 67 20.00 -2.65 -1.48
CA PHE A 67 19.01 -3.40 -0.73
C PHE A 67 19.32 -4.89 -0.65
N GLN A 68 20.47 -5.34 -1.13
CA GLN A 68 20.84 -6.76 -1.16
C GLN A 68 19.70 -7.64 -1.68
N LEU A 69 19.08 -7.19 -2.78
CA LEU A 69 18.03 -7.97 -3.42
C LEU A 69 18.64 -9.24 -4.04
N PRO A 70 17.89 -10.35 -4.08
CA PRO A 70 18.41 -11.59 -4.63
C PRO A 70 18.77 -11.43 -6.11
N GLY A 71 19.87 -12.02 -6.52
CA GLY A 71 20.29 -12.13 -7.92
C GLY A 71 19.66 -13.34 -8.61
N ASP A 72 20.39 -13.88 -9.60
CA ASP A 72 20.02 -15.07 -10.34
C ASP A 72 19.83 -16.28 -9.40
N PHE A 73 19.02 -17.22 -9.85
CA PHE A 73 18.81 -18.46 -9.09
C PHE A 73 20.05 -19.36 -9.19
N PRO A 74 20.47 -19.98 -8.08
CA PRO A 74 21.53 -20.99 -8.10
C PRO A 74 21.21 -22.15 -9.06
N ASP A 75 22.24 -22.71 -9.72
CA ASP A 75 22.07 -23.81 -10.67
C ASP A 75 21.34 -25.02 -10.08
N GLU A 76 21.56 -25.31 -8.80
CA GLU A 76 20.89 -26.40 -8.10
C GLU A 76 19.39 -26.16 -7.90
N VAL A 77 18.96 -24.89 -7.77
CA VAL A 77 17.55 -24.50 -7.69
C VAL A 77 16.90 -24.62 -9.07
N LEU A 78 17.60 -24.15 -10.11
CA LEU A 78 17.15 -24.31 -11.50
C LEU A 78 17.04 -25.78 -11.92
N ALA A 79 18.00 -26.62 -11.50
CA ALA A 79 17.94 -28.06 -11.73
C ALA A 79 16.74 -28.70 -11.04
N ASN A 80 16.45 -28.30 -9.79
CA ASN A 80 15.27 -28.80 -9.06
C ASN A 80 13.96 -28.34 -9.73
N ALA A 81 13.90 -27.11 -10.23
CA ALA A 81 12.74 -26.62 -10.98
C ALA A 81 12.51 -27.41 -12.28
N ARG A 82 13.57 -27.71 -13.03
CA ARG A 82 13.50 -28.57 -14.24
C ARG A 82 13.01 -29.97 -13.91
N GLN A 83 13.52 -30.57 -12.83
CA GLN A 83 13.04 -31.88 -12.36
C GLN A 83 11.55 -31.89 -12.05
N GLN A 84 10.99 -30.81 -11.45
CA GLN A 84 9.55 -30.70 -11.25
C GLN A 84 8.79 -30.62 -12.58
N ALA A 85 9.35 -29.93 -13.57
CA ALA A 85 8.76 -29.84 -14.91
C ALA A 85 8.73 -31.18 -15.64
N ASP A 86 9.84 -31.93 -15.56
CA ASP A 86 9.97 -33.24 -16.20
C ASP A 86 9.03 -34.28 -15.55
N ASN A 87 8.74 -34.15 -14.29
CA ASN A 87 7.85 -35.06 -13.53
C ASN A 87 6.37 -34.68 -13.63
N PHE A 88 6.03 -33.51 -14.11
CA PHE A 88 4.65 -33.04 -14.17
C PHE A 88 3.93 -33.60 -15.40
N ASP A 89 2.87 -34.37 -15.14
CA ASP A 89 1.95 -34.84 -16.15
C ASP A 89 0.56 -34.20 -15.93
N PRO A 90 0.12 -33.28 -16.79
CA PRO A 90 -1.14 -32.58 -16.63
C PRO A 90 -2.39 -33.50 -16.78
N GLU A 91 -2.23 -34.72 -17.33
CA GLU A 91 -3.32 -35.68 -17.45
C GLU A 91 -3.57 -36.46 -16.15
N GLN A 92 -2.64 -36.43 -15.21
CA GLN A 92 -2.81 -37.12 -13.94
C GLN A 92 -3.68 -36.31 -12.98
N ILE A 93 -4.79 -36.87 -12.55
CA ILE A 93 -5.68 -36.23 -11.56
C ILE A 93 -5.19 -36.46 -10.12
N ASN A 94 -4.53 -37.60 -9.85
CA ASN A 94 -3.88 -37.92 -8.55
C ASN A 94 -4.78 -37.70 -7.32
N GLY A 95 -6.07 -38.06 -7.39
CA GLY A 95 -7.04 -37.90 -6.29
C GLY A 95 -7.54 -36.46 -6.12
N ARG A 96 -7.22 -35.57 -7.04
CA ARG A 96 -7.74 -34.19 -7.09
C ARG A 96 -9.16 -34.15 -7.66
N ALA A 97 -9.95 -33.16 -7.28
CA ALA A 97 -11.24 -32.90 -7.90
C ALA A 97 -11.06 -32.47 -9.37
N ASP A 98 -11.73 -33.13 -10.29
CA ASP A 98 -11.72 -32.76 -11.71
C ASP A 98 -12.72 -31.63 -11.97
N LEU A 99 -12.21 -30.41 -12.17
CA LEU A 99 -12.97 -29.20 -12.49
C LEU A 99 -12.74 -28.75 -13.94
N THR A 100 -12.12 -29.55 -14.78
CA THR A 100 -11.77 -29.18 -16.17
C THR A 100 -12.97 -28.90 -17.07
N ARG A 101 -14.18 -29.32 -16.66
CA ARG A 101 -15.43 -29.05 -17.36
C ARG A 101 -16.20 -27.84 -16.82
N SER A 102 -15.73 -27.25 -15.74
CA SER A 102 -16.35 -26.06 -15.15
C SER A 102 -15.94 -24.81 -15.94
N THR A 103 -16.86 -23.85 -16.08
CA THR A 103 -16.51 -22.54 -16.65
C THR A 103 -15.68 -21.78 -15.63
N ILE A 104 -14.39 -21.66 -15.90
CA ILE A 104 -13.38 -21.01 -15.06
C ILE A 104 -12.64 -20.01 -15.93
N ILE A 105 -12.40 -18.79 -15.42
CA ILE A 105 -11.67 -17.74 -16.14
C ILE A 105 -10.60 -17.11 -15.25
N THR A 106 -9.57 -16.53 -15.87
CA THR A 106 -8.59 -15.67 -15.19
C THR A 106 -8.76 -14.23 -15.64
N ILE A 107 -8.49 -13.25 -14.74
CA ILE A 107 -8.53 -11.81 -15.02
C ILE A 107 -7.29 -11.18 -14.42
N ASP A 108 -6.36 -10.72 -15.27
CA ASP A 108 -5.03 -10.28 -14.87
C ASP A 108 -4.59 -9.05 -15.67
N PRO A 109 -3.51 -8.34 -15.25
CA PRO A 109 -2.89 -7.31 -16.09
C PRO A 109 -2.50 -7.85 -17.48
N ALA A 110 -2.57 -7.02 -18.51
CA ALA A 110 -2.32 -7.45 -19.90
C ALA A 110 -0.93 -8.08 -20.11
N ASP A 111 0.08 -7.61 -19.36
CA ASP A 111 1.48 -8.04 -19.40
C ASP A 111 1.83 -9.18 -18.42
N ALA A 112 0.91 -9.60 -17.55
CA ALA A 112 1.13 -10.68 -16.59
C ALA A 112 1.35 -12.04 -17.29
N ARG A 113 2.17 -12.89 -16.64
CA ARG A 113 2.47 -14.27 -17.09
C ARG A 113 2.30 -15.31 -15.97
N ASP A 114 2.27 -14.87 -14.73
CA ASP A 114 2.19 -15.64 -13.49
C ASP A 114 0.77 -15.56 -12.92
N PHE A 115 -0.16 -16.25 -13.59
CA PHE A 115 -1.58 -16.27 -13.21
C PHE A 115 -1.77 -17.10 -11.94
N ASP A 116 -1.89 -16.41 -10.80
CA ASP A 116 -2.09 -17.05 -9.50
C ASP A 116 -3.51 -17.54 -9.30
N ASP A 117 -4.52 -16.85 -9.82
CA ASP A 117 -5.93 -17.07 -9.49
C ASP A 117 -6.85 -17.20 -10.70
N ALA A 118 -7.88 -18.00 -10.53
CA ALA A 118 -8.97 -18.18 -11.48
C ALA A 118 -10.30 -18.30 -10.73
N ILE A 119 -11.38 -17.88 -11.37
CA ILE A 119 -12.71 -17.76 -10.75
C ILE A 119 -13.73 -18.60 -11.49
N SER A 120 -14.59 -19.27 -10.72
CA SER A 120 -15.86 -19.83 -11.17
C SER A 120 -16.99 -19.36 -10.26
N LEU A 121 -18.18 -19.22 -10.80
CA LEU A 121 -19.36 -18.82 -10.03
C LEU A 121 -20.60 -19.50 -10.60
N ARG A 122 -21.50 -19.92 -9.73
CA ARG A 122 -22.82 -20.43 -10.12
C ARG A 122 -23.87 -20.14 -9.07
N ARG A 123 -25.11 -20.06 -9.50
CA ARG A 123 -26.27 -20.10 -8.61
C ARG A 123 -26.64 -21.55 -8.31
N LEU A 124 -26.92 -21.83 -7.04
CA LEU A 124 -27.46 -23.11 -6.59
C LEU A 124 -28.98 -23.11 -6.65
N GLU A 125 -29.60 -24.29 -6.59
CA GLU A 125 -31.06 -24.44 -6.62
C GLU A 125 -31.78 -23.76 -5.45
N ASN A 126 -31.11 -23.62 -4.31
CA ASN A 126 -31.59 -22.87 -3.14
C ASN A 126 -31.45 -21.32 -3.28
N GLY A 127 -31.01 -20.83 -4.43
CA GLY A 127 -30.77 -19.41 -4.69
C GLY A 127 -29.46 -18.85 -4.13
N HIS A 128 -28.65 -19.68 -3.46
CA HIS A 128 -27.35 -19.26 -2.97
C HIS A 128 -26.33 -19.12 -4.10
N TRP A 129 -25.32 -18.30 -3.87
CA TRP A 129 -24.12 -18.23 -4.68
C TRP A 129 -23.14 -19.34 -4.27
N ARG A 130 -22.50 -19.98 -5.22
CA ARG A 130 -21.32 -20.81 -4.98
C ARG A 130 -20.15 -20.23 -5.76
N LEU A 131 -19.34 -19.44 -5.06
CA LEU A 131 -18.09 -18.86 -5.57
C LEU A 131 -16.98 -19.90 -5.47
N GLY A 132 -16.29 -20.17 -6.58
CA GLY A 132 -15.06 -20.95 -6.60
C GLY A 132 -13.87 -20.03 -6.88
N VAL A 133 -12.91 -20.00 -5.97
CA VAL A 133 -11.62 -19.33 -6.13
C VAL A 133 -10.56 -20.41 -6.23
N HIS A 134 -9.88 -20.46 -7.37
CA HIS A 134 -8.92 -21.51 -7.72
C HIS A 134 -7.53 -20.89 -7.79
N ILE A 135 -6.67 -21.26 -6.86
CA ILE A 135 -5.31 -20.70 -6.74
C ILE A 135 -4.29 -21.74 -7.22
N ALA A 136 -3.30 -21.30 -7.99
CA ALA A 136 -2.20 -22.12 -8.47
C ALA A 136 -1.59 -22.97 -7.34
N ASP A 137 -1.54 -24.29 -7.50
CA ASP A 137 -1.02 -25.20 -6.46
C ASP A 137 0.52 -25.24 -6.49
N VAL A 138 1.13 -24.14 -6.06
CA VAL A 138 2.58 -23.99 -5.98
C VAL A 138 3.19 -24.99 -4.99
N SER A 139 2.46 -25.38 -3.93
CA SER A 139 2.96 -26.33 -2.93
C SER A 139 3.24 -27.73 -3.51
N HIS A 140 2.58 -28.11 -4.61
CA HIS A 140 2.88 -29.31 -5.35
C HIS A 140 4.28 -29.27 -6.01
N PHE A 141 4.64 -28.13 -6.59
CA PHE A 141 5.91 -27.95 -7.31
C PHE A 141 7.07 -27.54 -6.41
N VAL A 142 6.78 -27.03 -5.22
CA VAL A 142 7.75 -26.55 -4.23
C VAL A 142 7.59 -27.33 -2.91
N PRO A 143 8.02 -28.60 -2.87
CA PRO A 143 7.92 -29.42 -1.65
C PRO A 143 8.72 -28.80 -0.51
N ALA A 144 8.18 -28.88 0.71
CA ALA A 144 8.83 -28.36 1.91
C ALA A 144 10.24 -28.97 2.10
N GLY A 145 11.22 -28.13 2.42
CA GLY A 145 12.62 -28.50 2.62
C GLY A 145 13.42 -28.78 1.34
N SER A 146 12.81 -28.65 0.15
CA SER A 146 13.49 -28.74 -1.15
C SER A 146 14.45 -27.56 -1.36
N LYS A 147 15.29 -27.63 -2.41
CA LYS A 147 16.16 -26.50 -2.79
C LYS A 147 15.34 -25.30 -3.26
N LEU A 148 14.24 -25.55 -3.99
CA LEU A 148 13.27 -24.52 -4.37
C LEU A 148 12.63 -23.86 -3.15
N ASP A 149 12.27 -24.64 -2.14
CA ASP A 149 11.66 -24.12 -0.93
C ASP A 149 12.59 -23.23 -0.11
N ARG A 150 13.84 -23.66 0.05
CA ARG A 150 14.84 -22.85 0.77
C ARG A 150 15.11 -21.51 0.08
N GLU A 151 15.20 -21.52 -1.24
CA GLU A 151 15.38 -20.30 -2.03
C GLU A 151 14.13 -19.41 -1.96
N ALA A 152 12.91 -19.99 -2.09
CA ALA A 152 11.67 -19.26 -1.96
C ALA A 152 11.52 -18.63 -0.56
N TYR A 153 11.93 -19.33 0.50
CA TYR A 153 11.97 -18.78 1.85
C TYR A 153 12.95 -17.62 1.97
N GLN A 154 14.17 -17.75 1.45
CA GLN A 154 15.17 -16.68 1.50
C GLN A 154 14.69 -15.41 0.79
N ARG A 155 14.05 -15.56 -0.37
CA ARG A 155 13.46 -14.44 -1.11
C ARG A 155 12.19 -13.90 -0.45
N ALA A 156 11.38 -14.77 0.13
CA ALA A 156 10.11 -14.57 0.82
C ALA A 156 9.00 -13.88 -0.02
N THR A 157 9.38 -13.04 -0.96
CA THR A 157 8.45 -12.33 -1.87
C THR A 157 9.14 -12.02 -3.21
N SER A 158 8.36 -11.95 -4.28
CA SER A 158 8.83 -11.32 -5.52
C SER A 158 8.98 -9.81 -5.34
N VAL A 159 9.95 -9.20 -6.01
CA VAL A 159 10.21 -7.76 -5.97
C VAL A 159 9.88 -7.16 -7.33
N TYR A 160 8.92 -6.23 -7.37
CA TYR A 160 8.45 -5.58 -8.60
C TYR A 160 9.13 -4.21 -8.74
N LEU A 161 10.29 -4.19 -9.39
CA LEU A 161 10.96 -2.94 -9.75
C LEU A 161 10.30 -2.33 -11.00
N PRO A 162 10.38 -1.00 -11.19
CA PRO A 162 9.75 -0.34 -12.34
C PRO A 162 10.13 -0.89 -13.72
N ASP A 163 11.32 -1.46 -13.86
CA ASP A 163 11.88 -1.95 -15.14
C ASP A 163 12.12 -3.46 -15.17
N GLN A 164 12.05 -4.15 -14.04
CA GLN A 164 12.20 -5.61 -13.97
C GLN A 164 11.55 -6.22 -12.75
N VAL A 165 11.23 -7.51 -12.85
CA VAL A 165 10.75 -8.31 -11.73
C VAL A 165 11.86 -9.24 -11.25
N ILE A 166 12.10 -9.28 -9.94
CA ILE A 166 12.94 -10.28 -9.29
C ILE A 166 12.00 -11.32 -8.67
N PRO A 167 11.80 -12.47 -9.29
CA PRO A 167 10.77 -13.41 -8.85
C PRO A 167 11.20 -14.23 -7.62
N MET A 168 10.21 -14.62 -6.80
CA MET A 168 10.42 -15.54 -5.68
C MET A 168 10.76 -16.96 -6.14
N LEU A 169 10.20 -17.38 -7.27
CA LEU A 169 10.38 -18.71 -7.85
C LEU A 169 10.91 -18.61 -9.28
N PRO A 170 11.72 -19.58 -9.77
CA PRO A 170 12.16 -19.62 -11.17
C PRO A 170 10.98 -19.58 -12.15
N GLU A 171 11.14 -18.89 -13.28
CA GLU A 171 10.09 -18.69 -14.28
C GLU A 171 9.49 -20.00 -14.81
N ILE A 172 10.25 -21.09 -14.84
CA ILE A 172 9.74 -22.41 -15.22
C ILE A 172 8.61 -22.87 -14.28
N ILE A 173 8.62 -22.43 -13.01
CA ILE A 173 7.54 -22.68 -12.06
C ILE A 173 6.49 -21.56 -12.14
N SER A 174 6.91 -20.29 -11.97
CA SER A 174 5.98 -19.15 -11.83
C SER A 174 5.22 -18.85 -13.11
N ASN A 175 5.86 -18.85 -14.27
CA ASN A 175 5.28 -18.43 -15.53
C ASN A 175 4.76 -19.60 -16.38
N ASN A 176 5.04 -20.86 -15.96
CA ASN A 176 4.67 -22.03 -16.75
C ASN A 176 3.90 -23.07 -15.91
N LEU A 177 4.58 -23.84 -15.03
CA LEU A 177 3.97 -25.01 -14.37
C LEU A 177 2.82 -24.62 -13.45
N ALA A 178 3.01 -23.62 -12.61
CA ALA A 178 2.02 -23.17 -11.66
C ALA A 178 0.99 -22.21 -12.29
N SER A 179 1.42 -21.37 -13.25
CA SER A 179 0.55 -20.37 -13.88
C SER A 179 -0.71 -20.98 -14.50
N LEU A 180 -1.89 -20.47 -14.14
CA LEU A 180 -3.20 -20.94 -14.57
C LEU A 180 -3.54 -20.49 -16.00
N GLN A 181 -2.66 -20.84 -16.94
CA GLN A 181 -2.75 -20.47 -18.35
C GLN A 181 -4.05 -21.01 -18.99
N PRO A 182 -4.67 -20.26 -19.92
CA PRO A 182 -5.87 -20.70 -20.61
C PRO A 182 -5.61 -21.97 -21.44
N ASP A 183 -6.66 -22.76 -21.62
CA ASP A 183 -6.68 -23.99 -22.42
C ASP A 183 -5.69 -25.09 -21.97
N ARG A 184 -5.13 -24.97 -20.78
CA ARG A 184 -4.20 -25.94 -20.19
C ARG A 184 -4.72 -26.47 -18.87
N ARG A 185 -4.57 -27.77 -18.65
CA ARG A 185 -4.84 -28.37 -17.34
C ARG A 185 -3.77 -27.93 -16.35
N ARG A 186 -4.22 -27.43 -15.21
CA ARG A 186 -3.36 -26.94 -14.13
C ARG A 186 -3.84 -27.44 -12.77
N TYR A 187 -2.90 -27.71 -11.88
CA TYR A 187 -3.23 -28.03 -10.50
C TYR A 187 -3.55 -26.74 -9.75
N ALA A 188 -4.64 -26.79 -9.00
CA ALA A 188 -5.09 -25.68 -8.19
C ALA A 188 -5.53 -26.14 -6.80
N LYS A 189 -5.50 -25.21 -5.84
CA LYS A 189 -6.24 -25.29 -4.59
C LYS A 189 -7.52 -24.50 -4.77
N SER A 190 -8.64 -25.19 -4.73
CA SER A 190 -9.95 -24.59 -4.92
C SER A 190 -10.64 -24.38 -3.58
N VAL A 191 -11.07 -23.16 -3.35
CA VAL A 191 -11.93 -22.79 -2.23
C VAL A 191 -13.31 -22.49 -2.79
N PHE A 192 -14.30 -23.28 -2.39
CA PHE A 192 -15.69 -23.01 -2.70
C PHE A 192 -16.35 -22.36 -1.50
N ILE A 193 -17.01 -21.24 -1.73
CA ILE A 193 -17.68 -20.47 -0.69
C ILE A 193 -19.17 -20.42 -1.08
N GLU A 194 -20.01 -21.10 -0.29
CA GLU A 194 -21.45 -20.95 -0.43
C GLU A 194 -21.91 -19.71 0.33
N MET A 195 -22.65 -18.86 -0.33
CA MET A 195 -23.15 -17.61 0.22
C MET A 195 -24.63 -17.45 -0.04
N THR A 196 -25.34 -16.85 0.89
CA THR A 196 -26.73 -16.43 0.65
C THR A 196 -26.80 -15.41 -0.49
N ASP A 197 -27.99 -15.12 -0.98
CA ASP A 197 -28.20 -14.06 -1.98
C ASP A 197 -27.59 -12.70 -1.58
N GLY A 198 -27.62 -12.36 -0.31
CA GLY A 198 -26.99 -11.14 0.25
C GLY A 198 -25.51 -11.28 0.60
N GLY A 199 -24.81 -12.33 0.13
CA GLY A 199 -23.35 -12.50 0.31
C GLY A 199 -22.91 -12.93 1.73
N ALA A 200 -23.83 -13.49 2.57
CA ALA A 200 -23.41 -14.07 3.84
C ALA A 200 -22.87 -15.50 3.62
N VAL A 201 -21.68 -15.79 4.12
CA VAL A 201 -21.06 -17.12 4.04
C VAL A 201 -21.87 -18.13 4.83
N VAL A 202 -22.17 -19.26 4.20
CA VAL A 202 -22.93 -20.39 4.74
C VAL A 202 -22.04 -21.59 4.94
N ASP A 203 -21.19 -21.91 3.94
CA ASP A 203 -20.30 -23.07 3.97
C ASP A 203 -19.00 -22.78 3.24
N ILE A 204 -17.93 -23.47 3.63
CA ILE A 204 -16.59 -23.35 3.05
C ILE A 204 -16.04 -24.74 2.80
N GLU A 205 -15.72 -25.04 1.53
CA GLU A 205 -15.06 -26.27 1.12
C GLU A 205 -13.71 -25.97 0.52
N VAL A 206 -12.67 -26.67 0.95
CA VAL A 206 -11.30 -26.54 0.40
C VAL A 206 -10.87 -27.88 -0.17
N THR A 207 -10.42 -27.89 -1.41
CA THR A 207 -9.98 -29.11 -2.09
C THR A 207 -8.83 -28.87 -3.05
N ASN A 208 -7.98 -29.88 -3.22
CA ASN A 208 -7.02 -29.90 -4.31
C ASN A 208 -7.74 -30.27 -5.61
N SER A 209 -7.51 -29.56 -6.68
CA SER A 209 -8.23 -29.72 -7.95
C SER A 209 -7.33 -29.74 -9.16
N VAL A 210 -7.89 -30.15 -10.29
CA VAL A 210 -7.36 -29.91 -11.64
C VAL A 210 -8.37 -29.01 -12.35
N ILE A 211 -7.91 -27.89 -12.85
CA ILE A 211 -8.73 -26.93 -13.59
C ILE A 211 -8.23 -26.76 -15.02
N GLN A 212 -9.08 -26.22 -15.87
CA GLN A 212 -8.73 -25.70 -17.19
C GLN A 212 -9.43 -24.36 -17.37
N SER A 213 -8.66 -23.27 -17.45
CA SER A 213 -9.24 -21.94 -17.68
C SER A 213 -9.78 -21.86 -19.11
N ALA A 214 -11.06 -21.51 -19.24
CA ALA A 214 -11.73 -21.36 -20.53
C ALA A 214 -11.29 -20.11 -21.29
N ARG A 215 -10.88 -19.07 -20.56
CA ARG A 215 -10.39 -17.83 -21.15
C ARG A 215 -9.62 -17.00 -20.12
N ARG A 216 -8.58 -16.33 -20.60
CA ARG A 216 -7.93 -15.23 -19.89
C ARG A 216 -8.49 -13.90 -20.38
N PHE A 217 -8.79 -13.00 -19.44
CA PHE A 217 -9.14 -11.61 -19.70
C PHE A 217 -8.06 -10.67 -19.13
N SER A 218 -7.92 -9.52 -19.74
CA SER A 218 -7.27 -8.39 -19.07
C SER A 218 -8.32 -7.58 -18.29
N TYR A 219 -7.86 -6.76 -17.31
CA TYR A 219 -8.77 -5.85 -16.59
C TYR A 219 -9.48 -4.89 -17.54
N GLU A 220 -8.79 -4.41 -18.57
CA GLU A 220 -9.34 -3.50 -19.57
C GLU A 220 -10.43 -4.17 -20.42
N GLU A 221 -10.26 -5.47 -20.78
CA GLU A 221 -11.30 -6.21 -21.50
C GLU A 221 -12.56 -6.38 -20.65
N VAL A 222 -12.39 -6.66 -19.34
CA VAL A 222 -13.54 -6.77 -18.42
C VAL A 222 -14.22 -5.43 -18.21
N ASP A 223 -13.47 -4.33 -18.08
CA ASP A 223 -14.06 -2.99 -18.00
C ASP A 223 -14.83 -2.61 -19.26
N GLN A 224 -14.34 -3.00 -20.46
CA GLN A 224 -15.07 -2.83 -21.71
C GLN A 224 -16.35 -3.70 -21.74
N PHE A 225 -16.28 -4.94 -21.25
CA PHE A 225 -17.46 -5.79 -21.10
C PHE A 225 -18.50 -5.14 -20.18
N LEU A 226 -18.08 -4.65 -19.02
CA LEU A 226 -18.99 -4.03 -18.04
C LEU A 226 -19.62 -2.72 -18.55
N ALA A 227 -18.90 -1.99 -19.41
CA ALA A 227 -19.42 -0.76 -20.03
C ALA A 227 -20.49 -1.03 -21.12
N ASP A 228 -20.33 -2.12 -21.90
CA ASP A 228 -21.25 -2.53 -22.96
C ASP A 228 -21.29 -4.06 -23.12
N PRO A 229 -22.01 -4.78 -22.23
CA PRO A 229 -22.06 -6.23 -22.24
C PRO A 229 -22.61 -6.81 -23.55
N GLU A 230 -23.57 -6.12 -24.18
CA GLU A 230 -24.22 -6.62 -25.41
C GLU A 230 -23.24 -6.73 -26.58
N SER A 231 -22.25 -5.83 -26.68
CA SER A 231 -21.22 -5.89 -27.72
C SER A 231 -20.29 -7.11 -27.63
N TRP A 232 -20.39 -7.87 -26.53
CA TRP A 232 -19.60 -9.07 -26.26
C TRP A 232 -20.36 -10.37 -26.48
N ARG A 233 -21.67 -10.33 -26.80
CA ARG A 233 -22.50 -11.53 -27.03
C ARG A 233 -21.89 -12.46 -28.10
N ASP A 234 -21.44 -11.92 -29.21
CA ASP A 234 -20.85 -12.69 -30.31
C ASP A 234 -19.38 -13.07 -30.09
N LYS A 235 -18.72 -12.47 -29.08
CA LYS A 235 -17.29 -12.69 -28.77
C LYS A 235 -17.06 -13.74 -27.69
N LEU A 236 -18.08 -14.05 -26.88
CA LEU A 236 -18.01 -14.94 -25.73
C LEU A 236 -19.01 -16.08 -25.90
N SER A 237 -18.69 -17.26 -25.32
CA SER A 237 -19.71 -18.25 -25.09
C SER A 237 -20.74 -17.75 -24.08
N GLU A 238 -21.97 -18.21 -24.19
CA GLU A 238 -23.05 -17.84 -23.25
C GLU A 238 -22.63 -18.08 -21.79
N THR A 239 -21.98 -19.22 -21.52
CA THR A 239 -21.52 -19.56 -20.16
C THR A 239 -20.46 -18.60 -19.60
N VAL A 240 -19.56 -18.08 -20.44
CA VAL A 240 -18.53 -17.09 -20.02
C VAL A 240 -19.16 -15.71 -19.86
N TRP A 241 -20.10 -15.35 -20.74
CA TRP A 241 -20.82 -14.10 -20.64
C TRP A 241 -21.63 -14.03 -19.33
N ASP A 242 -22.42 -15.08 -19.05
CA ASP A 242 -23.20 -15.19 -17.81
C ASP A 242 -22.31 -15.20 -16.57
N LEU A 243 -21.13 -15.85 -16.64
CA LEU A 243 -20.17 -15.86 -15.54
C LEU A 243 -19.68 -14.45 -15.20
N LEU A 244 -19.28 -13.66 -16.20
CA LEU A 244 -18.81 -12.28 -15.98
C LEU A 244 -19.90 -11.39 -15.40
N ASP A 245 -21.13 -11.47 -15.90
CA ASP A 245 -22.27 -10.71 -15.38
C ASP A 245 -22.58 -11.06 -13.92
N GLN A 246 -22.63 -12.36 -13.61
CA GLN A 246 -22.84 -12.84 -12.24
C GLN A 246 -21.68 -12.47 -11.30
N MET A 247 -20.44 -12.53 -11.77
CA MET A 247 -19.26 -12.09 -11.01
C MET A 247 -19.38 -10.61 -10.60
N HIS A 248 -19.77 -9.75 -11.53
CA HIS A 248 -19.99 -8.33 -11.21
C HIS A 248 -21.09 -8.16 -10.16
N GLN A 249 -22.24 -8.83 -10.30
CA GLN A 249 -23.34 -8.76 -9.33
C GLN A 249 -22.88 -9.17 -7.94
N LEU A 250 -22.26 -10.35 -7.80
CA LEU A 250 -21.80 -10.83 -6.49
C LEU A 250 -20.72 -9.94 -5.88
N ALA A 251 -19.74 -9.50 -6.68
CA ALA A 251 -18.65 -8.66 -6.18
C ALA A 251 -19.17 -7.35 -5.59
N MET A 252 -20.16 -6.71 -6.24
CA MET A 252 -20.75 -5.47 -5.72
C MET A 252 -21.55 -5.71 -4.42
N ILE A 253 -22.22 -6.86 -4.28
CA ILE A 253 -22.88 -7.27 -3.04
C ILE A 253 -21.84 -7.45 -1.92
N LEU A 254 -20.74 -8.15 -2.18
CA LEU A 254 -19.67 -8.38 -1.20
C LEU A 254 -19.01 -7.06 -0.77
N ARG A 255 -18.72 -6.18 -1.75
CA ARG A 255 -18.14 -4.86 -1.50
C ARG A 255 -19.05 -4.01 -0.62
N GLN A 256 -20.32 -3.88 -0.94
CA GLN A 256 -21.27 -3.14 -0.13
C GLN A 256 -21.34 -3.70 1.29
N ARG A 257 -21.45 -5.01 1.43
CA ARG A 257 -21.46 -5.70 2.73
C ARG A 257 -20.18 -5.44 3.55
N ARG A 258 -19.01 -5.40 2.90
CA ARG A 258 -17.73 -5.09 3.54
C ARG A 258 -17.70 -3.65 4.06
N LEU A 259 -18.17 -2.71 3.27
CA LEU A 259 -18.28 -1.29 3.65
C LEU A 259 -19.28 -1.10 4.80
N ASP A 260 -20.45 -1.73 4.72
CA ASP A 260 -21.48 -1.68 5.78
C ASP A 260 -20.96 -2.23 7.12
N ARG A 261 -20.01 -3.16 7.08
CA ARG A 261 -19.32 -3.66 8.28
C ARG A 261 -18.23 -2.71 8.79
N GLY A 262 -18.00 -1.60 8.10
CA GLY A 262 -17.04 -0.56 8.49
C GLY A 262 -15.60 -0.86 8.06
N ALA A 263 -15.37 -1.60 6.99
CA ALA A 263 -14.06 -1.66 6.34
C ALA A 263 -13.69 -0.25 5.82
N LEU A 264 -12.40 0.09 5.93
CA LEU A 264 -11.90 1.37 5.45
C LEU A 264 -11.59 1.27 3.95
N GLU A 265 -12.16 2.18 3.17
CA GLU A 265 -11.81 2.37 1.78
C GLU A 265 -11.04 3.68 1.65
N LEU A 266 -9.72 3.58 1.59
CA LEU A 266 -8.82 4.73 1.50
C LEU A 266 -8.36 4.92 0.06
N SER A 267 -8.96 5.86 -0.62
CA SER A 267 -8.64 6.20 -2.01
C SER A 267 -7.51 7.23 -2.03
N VAL A 268 -6.27 6.77 -2.12
CA VAL A 268 -5.11 7.63 -2.37
C VAL A 268 -4.70 7.45 -3.83
N PRO A 269 -4.68 8.52 -4.64
CA PRO A 269 -4.23 8.41 -6.02
C PRO A 269 -2.81 7.85 -6.09
N GLU A 270 -2.63 6.75 -6.78
CA GLU A 270 -1.32 6.17 -7.07
C GLU A 270 -0.93 6.55 -8.50
N VAL A 271 0.33 6.90 -8.69
CA VAL A 271 0.86 7.25 -10.01
C VAL A 271 2.00 6.30 -10.35
N LYS A 272 1.88 5.60 -11.47
CA LYS A 272 2.91 4.72 -12.01
C LYS A 272 3.72 5.46 -13.08
N ILE A 273 5.05 5.33 -13.00
CA ILE A 273 5.93 5.88 -14.05
C ILE A 273 5.89 5.00 -15.30
N LYS A 274 5.91 5.65 -16.47
CA LYS A 274 6.10 4.98 -17.76
C LYS A 274 7.56 5.02 -18.15
N LEU A 275 8.06 3.89 -18.61
CA LEU A 275 9.43 3.75 -19.07
C LEU A 275 9.47 3.53 -20.59
N ASN A 276 10.53 4.03 -21.25
CA ASN A 276 10.85 3.68 -22.60
C ASN A 276 11.65 2.35 -22.65
N GLU A 277 11.99 1.90 -23.85
CA GLU A 277 12.76 0.66 -24.08
C GLU A 277 14.14 0.64 -23.39
N LEU A 278 14.70 1.81 -23.06
CA LEU A 278 15.95 1.97 -22.34
C LEU A 278 15.77 2.03 -20.80
N GLY A 279 14.55 1.81 -20.30
CA GLY A 279 14.24 1.90 -18.86
C GLY A 279 14.29 3.33 -18.30
N GLN A 280 14.22 4.35 -19.15
CA GLN A 280 14.18 5.76 -18.76
C GLN A 280 12.73 6.24 -18.68
N VAL A 281 12.43 7.13 -17.74
CA VAL A 281 11.09 7.70 -17.59
C VAL A 281 10.73 8.56 -18.80
N ASN A 282 9.60 8.26 -19.42
CA ASN A 282 9.03 9.04 -20.51
C ASN A 282 7.64 9.63 -20.17
N GLY A 283 7.13 9.38 -18.98
CA GLY A 283 5.85 9.89 -18.50
C GLY A 283 5.40 9.21 -17.21
N ALA A 284 4.17 9.49 -16.83
CA ALA A 284 3.51 8.87 -15.70
C ALA A 284 2.01 8.72 -16.01
N GLU A 285 1.36 7.80 -15.34
CA GLU A 285 -0.09 7.58 -15.43
C GLU A 285 -0.70 7.31 -14.07
N LEU A 286 -1.93 7.78 -13.89
CA LEU A 286 -2.72 7.45 -12.70
C LEU A 286 -3.14 5.98 -12.76
N VAL A 287 -2.87 5.27 -11.69
CA VAL A 287 -3.42 3.93 -11.49
C VAL A 287 -4.89 4.10 -11.08
N VAL A 288 -5.78 3.64 -11.92
CA VAL A 288 -7.22 3.68 -11.65
C VAL A 288 -7.66 2.31 -11.16
N ASN A 289 -8.17 2.24 -9.93
CA ASN A 289 -8.80 1.04 -9.42
C ASN A 289 -10.22 0.93 -10.01
N THR A 290 -10.34 0.28 -11.16
CA THR A 290 -11.58 0.14 -11.91
C THR A 290 -12.52 -0.90 -11.30
N VAL A 291 -13.74 -1.02 -11.84
CA VAL A 291 -14.72 -2.00 -11.35
C VAL A 291 -14.21 -3.44 -11.51
N SER A 292 -13.48 -3.75 -12.57
CA SER A 292 -12.86 -5.06 -12.77
C SER A 292 -11.83 -5.40 -11.70
N HIS A 293 -11.00 -4.43 -11.29
CA HIS A 293 -10.05 -4.61 -10.18
C HIS A 293 -10.78 -4.84 -8.85
N GLN A 294 -11.81 -4.04 -8.56
CA GLN A 294 -12.63 -4.20 -7.35
C GLN A 294 -13.32 -5.56 -7.30
N MET A 295 -13.78 -6.07 -8.44
CA MET A 295 -14.41 -7.37 -8.54
C MET A 295 -13.46 -8.50 -8.12
N ILE A 296 -12.25 -8.53 -8.65
CA ILE A 296 -11.26 -9.54 -8.29
C ILE A 296 -10.78 -9.34 -6.84
N GLU A 297 -10.57 -8.10 -6.40
CA GLU A 297 -10.22 -7.80 -5.01
C GLU A 297 -11.22 -8.42 -4.02
N GLU A 298 -12.54 -8.26 -4.23
CA GLU A 298 -13.56 -8.80 -3.32
C GLU A 298 -13.52 -10.34 -3.28
N PHE A 299 -13.27 -11.01 -4.40
CA PHE A 299 -13.16 -12.47 -4.42
C PHE A 299 -11.88 -12.96 -3.73
N MET A 300 -10.77 -12.26 -3.90
CA MET A 300 -9.52 -12.56 -3.20
C MET A 300 -9.67 -12.32 -1.69
N LEU A 301 -10.32 -11.23 -1.27
CA LEU A 301 -10.63 -10.98 0.13
C LEU A 301 -11.53 -12.07 0.72
N ALA A 302 -12.57 -12.48 0.00
CA ALA A 302 -13.47 -13.55 0.43
C ALA A 302 -12.73 -14.89 0.59
N ALA A 303 -11.87 -15.26 -0.37
CA ALA A 303 -11.09 -16.49 -0.29
C ALA A 303 -10.08 -16.48 0.85
N ASN A 304 -9.35 -15.38 1.02
CA ASN A 304 -8.38 -15.22 2.11
C ASN A 304 -9.06 -15.32 3.50
N GLN A 305 -10.23 -14.70 3.66
CA GLN A 305 -11.02 -14.78 4.89
C GLN A 305 -11.58 -16.18 5.11
N ALA A 306 -12.13 -16.81 4.06
CA ALA A 306 -12.69 -18.15 4.14
C ALA A 306 -11.64 -19.20 4.55
N VAL A 307 -10.44 -19.15 3.95
CA VAL A 307 -9.33 -20.05 4.30
C VAL A 307 -8.86 -19.82 5.73
N ALA A 308 -8.72 -18.55 6.15
CA ALA A 308 -8.33 -18.24 7.53
C ALA A 308 -9.35 -18.80 8.53
N GLN A 309 -10.66 -18.66 8.24
CA GLN A 309 -11.73 -19.22 9.08
C GLN A 309 -11.69 -20.74 9.08
N TYR A 310 -11.57 -21.38 7.90
CA TYR A 310 -11.50 -22.83 7.76
C TYR A 310 -10.38 -23.46 8.59
N ILE A 311 -9.18 -22.85 8.59
CA ILE A 311 -8.04 -23.33 9.38
C ILE A 311 -8.28 -23.08 10.87
N MET A 312 -8.83 -21.92 11.23
CA MET A 312 -9.12 -21.58 12.63
C MET A 312 -10.15 -22.50 13.25
N ASP A 313 -11.19 -22.89 12.52
CA ASP A 313 -12.23 -23.82 12.99
C ASP A 313 -11.68 -25.21 13.31
N GLN A 314 -10.52 -25.58 12.73
CA GLN A 314 -9.77 -26.79 13.08
C GLN A 314 -8.82 -26.60 14.27
N GLY A 315 -8.78 -25.41 14.86
CA GLY A 315 -7.90 -25.08 15.99
C GLY A 315 -6.41 -25.08 15.66
N LEU A 316 -6.04 -24.80 14.40
CA LEU A 316 -4.66 -24.85 13.92
C LEU A 316 -4.02 -23.45 13.91
N LEU A 317 -2.70 -23.43 14.18
CA LEU A 317 -1.88 -22.22 14.01
C LEU A 317 -1.51 -22.05 12.54
N PHE A 318 -1.51 -20.80 12.08
CA PHE A 318 -1.11 -20.41 10.72
C PHE A 318 -0.63 -18.96 10.69
N ILE A 319 0.05 -18.60 9.64
CA ILE A 319 0.52 -17.21 9.42
C ILE A 319 -0.68 -16.37 8.96
N ARG A 320 -1.04 -15.37 9.77
CA ARG A 320 -2.06 -14.38 9.49
C ARG A 320 -1.46 -13.13 8.87
N ARG A 321 -2.27 -12.37 8.18
CA ARG A 321 -2.00 -10.97 7.84
C ARG A 321 -2.67 -10.07 8.86
N GLN A 322 -1.88 -9.48 9.71
CA GLN A 322 -2.30 -8.67 10.84
C GLN A 322 -2.20 -7.18 10.50
N HIS A 323 -3.14 -6.40 10.97
CA HIS A 323 -3.08 -4.95 10.89
C HIS A 323 -3.59 -4.38 12.20
N GLY A 324 -2.67 -3.95 13.05
CA GLY A 324 -2.98 -3.47 14.40
C GLY A 324 -3.76 -2.16 14.41
N ASP A 325 -4.40 -1.90 15.53
CA ASP A 325 -5.13 -0.66 15.77
C ASP A 325 -4.18 0.55 15.76
N PRO A 326 -4.60 1.71 15.25
CA PRO A 326 -3.81 2.93 15.35
C PRO A 326 -3.51 3.30 16.80
N ALA A 327 -2.28 3.77 17.06
CA ALA A 327 -1.90 4.21 18.39
C ALA A 327 -2.75 5.43 18.82
N GLU A 328 -3.12 5.52 20.10
CA GLU A 328 -3.96 6.61 20.66
C GLU A 328 -3.42 8.00 20.32
N ARG A 329 -2.09 8.18 20.37
CA ARG A 329 -1.44 9.45 19.99
C ARG A 329 -1.74 9.83 18.53
N ARG A 330 -1.67 8.85 17.60
CA ARG A 330 -1.97 9.05 16.18
C ARG A 330 -3.44 9.42 15.95
N LEU A 331 -4.36 8.81 16.71
CA LEU A 331 -5.78 9.16 16.67
C LEU A 331 -6.05 10.57 17.21
N ALA A 332 -5.32 10.98 18.24
CA ALA A 332 -5.41 12.34 18.76
C ALA A 332 -4.87 13.38 17.75
N ASP A 333 -3.80 13.07 17.03
CA ASP A 333 -3.26 13.92 15.96
C ASP A 333 -4.24 14.01 14.80
N LEU A 334 -4.84 12.89 14.39
CA LEU A 334 -5.90 12.85 13.37
C LEU A 334 -7.12 13.68 13.76
N THR A 335 -7.54 13.61 15.03
CA THR A 335 -8.66 14.43 15.55
C THR A 335 -8.39 15.92 15.35
N ARG A 336 -7.19 16.38 15.78
CA ARG A 336 -6.79 17.78 15.66
C ARG A 336 -6.71 18.25 14.20
N PHE A 337 -6.13 17.40 13.35
CA PHE A 337 -6.07 17.68 11.92
C PHE A 337 -7.47 17.81 11.31
N ALA A 338 -8.39 16.86 11.57
CA ALA A 338 -9.76 16.90 11.06
C ALA A 338 -10.48 18.18 11.46
N GLN A 339 -10.37 18.58 12.73
CA GLN A 339 -10.95 19.83 13.25
C GLN A 339 -10.34 21.07 12.60
N ASP A 340 -9.00 21.08 12.37
CA ASP A 340 -8.31 22.22 11.75
C ASP A 340 -8.70 22.43 10.28
N VAL A 341 -8.90 21.33 9.52
CA VAL A 341 -9.38 21.42 8.13
C VAL A 341 -10.89 21.63 8.01
N GLY A 342 -11.61 21.71 9.14
CA GLY A 342 -13.02 22.16 9.20
C GLY A 342 -14.05 21.06 9.38
N PHE A 343 -13.66 19.80 9.58
CA PHE A 343 -14.60 18.72 9.91
C PHE A 343 -15.07 18.84 11.37
N GLN A 344 -16.37 18.69 11.56
CA GLN A 344 -16.96 18.59 12.91
C GLN A 344 -16.82 17.13 13.36
N CYS A 345 -15.86 16.85 14.20
CA CYS A 345 -15.69 15.56 14.84
C CYS A 345 -15.35 15.73 16.32
N ASP A 346 -15.85 14.81 17.13
CA ASP A 346 -15.40 14.62 18.50
C ASP A 346 -14.01 13.93 18.49
N LYS A 347 -13.56 13.46 19.64
CA LYS A 347 -12.32 12.70 19.72
C LYS A 347 -12.44 11.39 18.93
N VAL A 348 -11.60 11.21 17.91
CA VAL A 348 -11.45 9.95 17.20
C VAL A 348 -10.85 8.91 18.15
N LYS A 349 -11.57 7.84 18.42
CA LYS A 349 -11.18 6.77 19.37
C LYS A 349 -10.91 5.44 18.69
N GLY A 350 -11.47 5.23 17.51
CA GLY A 350 -11.35 3.96 16.83
C GLY A 350 -11.85 4.01 15.38
N ARG A 351 -12.10 2.82 14.85
CA ARG A 351 -12.45 2.63 13.45
C ARG A 351 -13.75 3.31 13.04
N GLU A 352 -14.79 3.23 13.86
CA GLU A 352 -16.11 3.83 13.56
C GLU A 352 -16.00 5.33 13.32
N ASP A 353 -15.24 6.04 14.16
CA ASP A 353 -15.01 7.47 13.99
C ASP A 353 -14.20 7.76 12.71
N ILE A 354 -13.24 6.87 12.34
CA ILE A 354 -12.49 7.00 11.10
C ILE A 354 -13.40 6.79 9.89
N VAL A 355 -14.29 5.78 9.91
CA VAL A 355 -15.29 5.57 8.84
C VAL A 355 -16.14 6.82 8.65
N GLN A 356 -16.62 7.42 9.74
CA GLN A 356 -17.40 8.67 9.67
C GLN A 356 -16.58 9.82 9.06
N LEU A 357 -15.27 9.92 9.37
CA LEU A 357 -14.39 10.93 8.76
C LEU A 357 -14.18 10.68 7.27
N VAL A 358 -14.01 9.42 6.85
CA VAL A 358 -13.90 9.04 5.42
C VAL A 358 -15.16 9.45 4.68
N GLU A 359 -16.34 9.10 5.20
CA GLU A 359 -17.63 9.44 4.61
C GLU A 359 -17.86 10.94 4.55
N ALA A 360 -17.57 11.66 5.64
CA ALA A 360 -17.72 13.10 5.70
C ALA A 360 -16.75 13.83 4.74
N ALA A 361 -15.59 13.25 4.46
CA ALA A 361 -14.59 13.82 3.54
C ALA A 361 -14.91 13.53 2.06
N ARG A 362 -15.67 12.47 1.77
CA ARG A 362 -15.95 12.01 0.41
C ARG A 362 -16.57 13.09 -0.47
N GLY A 363 -15.99 13.35 -1.64
CA GLY A 363 -16.44 14.38 -2.57
C GLY A 363 -16.16 15.82 -2.13
N SER A 364 -15.56 16.03 -0.96
CA SER A 364 -15.14 17.36 -0.51
C SER A 364 -13.77 17.74 -1.07
N PRO A 365 -13.43 19.03 -1.20
CA PRO A 365 -12.08 19.46 -1.56
C PRO A 365 -11.00 18.98 -0.57
N GLN A 366 -11.40 18.64 0.66
CA GLN A 366 -10.53 18.17 1.73
C GLN A 366 -10.27 16.66 1.70
N GLU A 367 -10.97 15.90 0.87
CA GLU A 367 -10.87 14.44 0.80
C GLU A 367 -9.42 13.93 0.65
N PRO A 368 -8.59 14.42 -0.29
CA PRO A 368 -7.22 13.92 -0.45
C PRO A 368 -6.36 14.14 0.81
N ALA A 369 -6.51 15.29 1.45
CA ALA A 369 -5.79 15.62 2.68
C ALA A 369 -6.22 14.73 3.85
N MET A 370 -7.54 14.48 3.98
CA MET A 370 -8.09 13.60 5.01
C MET A 370 -7.65 12.15 4.81
N MET A 371 -7.73 11.62 3.58
CA MET A 371 -7.28 10.27 3.27
C MET A 371 -5.79 10.07 3.61
N LEU A 372 -4.95 11.05 3.27
CA LEU A 372 -3.53 11.03 3.59
C LEU A 372 -3.28 11.09 5.11
N ALA A 373 -4.02 11.91 5.85
CA ALA A 373 -3.91 12.00 7.31
C ALA A 373 -4.35 10.70 8.00
N ILE A 374 -5.46 10.10 7.53
CA ILE A 374 -5.94 8.81 8.02
C ILE A 374 -4.88 7.73 7.75
N LEU A 375 -4.36 7.63 6.52
CA LEU A 375 -3.33 6.65 6.16
C LEU A 375 -2.08 6.78 7.05
N ARG A 376 -1.64 8.01 7.36
CA ARG A 376 -0.52 8.28 8.27
C ARG A 376 -0.78 7.89 9.72
N SER A 377 -2.03 7.85 10.13
CA SER A 377 -2.41 7.42 11.48
C SER A 377 -2.34 5.90 11.65
N MET A 378 -2.43 5.13 10.54
CA MET A 378 -2.46 3.67 10.55
C MET A 378 -1.10 3.06 10.90
N GLN A 379 -1.14 1.83 11.39
CA GLN A 379 0.02 0.95 11.48
C GLN A 379 0.29 0.31 10.11
N LYS A 380 1.45 -0.33 9.95
CA LYS A 380 1.71 -1.18 8.79
C LYS A 380 1.16 -2.57 9.07
N ALA A 381 0.58 -3.19 8.05
CA ALA A 381 0.23 -4.60 8.13
C ALA A 381 1.49 -5.47 8.13
N VAL A 382 1.48 -6.54 8.93
CA VAL A 382 2.60 -7.48 9.08
C VAL A 382 2.08 -8.92 9.06
N TYR A 383 2.97 -9.88 8.92
CA TYR A 383 2.65 -11.29 9.12
C TYR A 383 2.88 -11.68 10.58
N GLY A 384 2.04 -12.57 11.11
CA GLY A 384 2.17 -13.11 12.46
C GLY A 384 1.21 -14.27 12.70
N PRO A 385 1.56 -15.22 13.60
CA PRO A 385 0.70 -16.35 13.94
C PRO A 385 -0.34 -16.02 15.02
N GLN A 386 -0.21 -14.91 15.74
CA GLN A 386 -1.13 -14.53 16.82
C GLN A 386 -2.53 -14.20 16.27
N PRO A 387 -3.59 -14.41 17.05
CA PRO A 387 -4.97 -14.12 16.65
C PRO A 387 -5.26 -12.61 16.75
N GLU A 388 -4.64 -11.83 15.85
CA GLU A 388 -4.87 -10.40 15.71
C GLU A 388 -5.72 -10.11 14.48
N ARG A 389 -6.64 -9.13 14.61
CA ARG A 389 -7.50 -8.70 13.52
C ARG A 389 -6.77 -7.89 12.46
N HIS A 390 -7.36 -7.78 11.31
CA HIS A 390 -6.94 -6.82 10.28
C HIS A 390 -7.80 -5.55 10.39
N PHE A 391 -7.29 -4.50 11.05
CA PHE A 391 -8.02 -3.28 11.39
C PHE A 391 -8.70 -2.62 10.18
N ALA A 392 -7.96 -2.35 9.10
CA ALA A 392 -8.52 -1.65 7.93
C ALA A 392 -9.63 -2.45 7.23
N LEU A 393 -9.48 -3.78 7.10
CA LEU A 393 -10.47 -4.65 6.47
C LEU A 393 -11.65 -5.01 7.41
N ASN A 394 -11.50 -4.74 8.70
CA ASN A 394 -12.42 -5.19 9.74
C ASN A 394 -12.68 -6.71 9.75
N MET A 395 -11.61 -7.47 9.63
CA MET A 395 -11.64 -8.94 9.63
C MET A 395 -10.94 -9.48 10.87
N GLU A 396 -11.62 -10.31 11.66
CA GLU A 396 -11.06 -10.93 12.87
C GLU A 396 -9.98 -11.96 12.51
N ASN A 397 -10.20 -12.72 11.45
CA ASN A 397 -9.27 -13.70 10.93
C ASN A 397 -9.01 -13.41 9.45
N TYR A 398 -7.76 -13.21 9.12
CA TYR A 398 -7.36 -12.94 7.76
C TYR A 398 -5.95 -13.49 7.50
N CYS A 399 -5.78 -14.19 6.39
CA CYS A 399 -4.46 -14.64 5.93
C CYS A 399 -4.30 -14.30 4.44
N HIS A 400 -3.09 -14.38 3.96
CA HIS A 400 -2.83 -14.41 2.54
C HIS A 400 -2.78 -15.86 2.07
N PHE A 401 -3.54 -16.17 1.03
CA PHE A 401 -3.67 -17.49 0.42
C PHE A 401 -3.62 -17.42 -1.12
N THR A 402 -3.98 -16.29 -1.68
CA THR A 402 -4.32 -16.14 -3.10
C THR A 402 -3.16 -15.88 -4.04
N SER A 403 -1.90 -15.76 -3.56
CA SER A 403 -0.75 -15.49 -4.42
C SER A 403 0.52 -16.27 -4.01
N PRO A 404 0.52 -17.60 -4.03
CA PRO A 404 1.65 -18.43 -3.61
C PRO A 404 2.85 -18.41 -4.59
N ILE A 405 2.66 -17.95 -5.83
CA ILE A 405 3.76 -17.77 -6.80
C ILE A 405 4.72 -16.68 -6.32
N ARG A 406 4.18 -15.64 -5.68
CA ARG A 406 4.94 -14.44 -5.32
C ARG A 406 5.02 -14.11 -3.83
N ARG A 407 4.36 -14.87 -2.95
CA ARG A 407 4.41 -14.67 -1.49
C ARG A 407 4.60 -15.99 -0.75
N TYR A 408 5.67 -16.08 0.03
CA TYR A 408 5.97 -17.30 0.81
C TYR A 408 4.94 -17.60 1.92
N PRO A 409 4.32 -16.64 2.62
CA PRO A 409 3.25 -16.91 3.57
C PRO A 409 2.07 -17.67 2.95
N ASP A 410 1.68 -17.35 1.72
CA ASP A 410 0.63 -18.06 0.99
C ASP A 410 1.01 -19.53 0.75
N LEU A 411 2.26 -19.77 0.36
CA LEU A 411 2.79 -21.13 0.17
C LEU A 411 2.77 -21.93 1.49
N THR A 412 3.02 -21.30 2.63
CA THR A 412 2.92 -21.98 3.94
C THR A 412 1.47 -22.37 4.25
N VAL A 413 0.51 -21.51 3.95
CA VAL A 413 -0.93 -21.81 4.09
C VAL A 413 -1.34 -22.96 3.17
N HIS A 414 -0.89 -22.97 1.91
CA HIS A 414 -1.14 -24.07 0.96
C HIS A 414 -0.66 -25.42 1.49
N ARG A 415 0.55 -25.46 2.05
CA ARG A 415 1.13 -26.68 2.66
C ARG A 415 0.36 -27.15 3.89
N LEU A 416 -0.15 -26.22 4.68
CA LEU A 416 -1.01 -26.54 5.82
C LEU A 416 -2.31 -27.22 5.34
N LEU A 417 -2.94 -26.66 4.31
CA LEU A 417 -4.14 -27.25 3.69
C LEU A 417 -3.87 -28.64 3.11
N ASP A 418 -2.70 -28.89 2.51
CA ASP A 418 -2.31 -30.22 2.03
C ASP A 418 -2.20 -31.25 3.18
N GLN A 419 -1.65 -30.85 4.31
CA GLN A 419 -1.59 -31.73 5.47
C GLN A 419 -2.98 -32.06 6.01
N MET A 420 -3.86 -31.05 6.06
CA MET A 420 -5.26 -31.23 6.49
C MET A 420 -6.01 -32.17 5.51
N ALA A 421 -5.91 -31.96 4.21
CA ALA A 421 -6.53 -32.79 3.17
C ALA A 421 -6.04 -34.25 3.22
N ALA A 422 -4.77 -34.46 3.59
CA ALA A 422 -4.20 -35.79 3.77
C ALA A 422 -4.56 -36.44 5.13
N GLY A 423 -5.39 -35.78 5.95
CA GLY A 423 -5.73 -36.26 7.30
C GLY A 423 -4.56 -36.29 8.28
N ARG A 424 -3.46 -35.59 7.96
CA ARG A 424 -2.29 -35.51 8.83
C ARG A 424 -2.50 -34.41 9.85
N LYS A 425 -2.02 -34.63 11.09
CA LYS A 425 -1.99 -33.57 12.11
C LYS A 425 -0.80 -32.65 11.84
N PRO A 426 -1.03 -31.37 11.48
CA PRO A 426 0.05 -30.43 11.24
C PRO A 426 0.87 -30.19 12.51
N ARG A 427 2.18 -29.97 12.33
CA ARG A 427 3.04 -29.52 13.44
C ARG A 427 2.65 -28.09 13.81
N GLN A 428 2.40 -27.88 15.09
CA GLN A 428 2.03 -26.59 15.68
C GLN A 428 3.24 -26.03 16.41
N ASP A 429 4.09 -25.29 15.70
CA ASP A 429 5.33 -24.71 16.23
C ASP A 429 5.24 -23.18 16.16
N MET A 430 4.84 -22.56 17.27
CA MET A 430 4.66 -21.11 17.36
C MET A 430 5.97 -20.34 17.08
N PRO A 431 7.12 -20.68 17.70
CA PRO A 431 8.40 -20.02 17.41
C PRO A 431 8.83 -20.10 15.94
N GLU A 432 8.61 -21.24 15.27
CA GLU A 432 8.91 -21.37 13.83
C GLU A 432 8.03 -20.44 13.02
N LEU A 433 6.71 -20.40 13.27
CA LEU A 433 5.79 -19.51 12.58
C LEU A 433 6.10 -18.03 12.83
N GLU A 434 6.50 -17.65 14.05
CA GLU A 434 6.94 -16.28 14.37
C GLU A 434 8.18 -15.90 13.57
N SER A 435 9.18 -16.78 13.52
CA SER A 435 10.41 -16.56 12.75
C SER A 435 10.15 -16.38 11.25
N VAL A 436 9.32 -17.25 10.67
CA VAL A 436 8.92 -17.15 9.25
C VAL A 436 8.14 -15.86 9.00
N SER A 437 7.21 -15.50 9.88
CA SER A 437 6.38 -14.31 9.76
C SER A 437 7.22 -13.03 9.81
N GLN A 438 8.16 -12.96 10.74
CA GLN A 438 9.07 -11.84 10.88
C GLN A 438 9.92 -11.69 9.62
N HIS A 439 10.56 -12.77 9.16
CA HIS A 439 11.36 -12.77 7.94
C HIS A 439 10.56 -12.29 6.72
N CYS A 440 9.37 -12.84 6.51
CA CYS A 440 8.51 -12.43 5.39
C CYS A 440 8.10 -10.96 5.47
N SER A 441 7.82 -10.45 6.66
CA SER A 441 7.47 -9.03 6.86
C SER A 441 8.65 -8.10 6.59
N GLU A 442 9.86 -8.49 6.99
CA GLU A 442 11.09 -7.73 6.73
C GLU A 442 11.42 -7.70 5.23
N MET A 443 11.30 -8.85 4.54
CA MET A 443 11.57 -8.92 3.09
C MET A 443 10.52 -8.14 2.28
N GLU A 444 9.25 -8.20 2.64
CA GLU A 444 8.19 -7.38 2.03
C GLU A 444 8.48 -5.88 2.19
N GLN A 445 8.86 -5.45 3.40
CA GLN A 445 9.21 -4.04 3.64
C GLN A 445 10.46 -3.62 2.87
N ARG A 446 11.49 -4.48 2.80
CA ARG A 446 12.70 -4.25 2.02
C ARG A 446 12.39 -4.10 0.54
N ALA A 447 11.56 -4.99 -0.02
CA ALA A 447 11.10 -4.92 -1.41
C ALA A 447 10.37 -3.60 -1.70
N ALA A 448 9.42 -3.21 -0.85
CA ALA A 448 8.66 -1.97 -1.01
C ALA A 448 9.52 -0.70 -0.89
N VAL A 449 10.58 -0.72 -0.07
CA VAL A 449 11.52 0.42 0.03
C VAL A 449 12.42 0.47 -1.21
N ALA A 450 12.88 -0.67 -1.70
CA ALA A 450 13.71 -0.76 -2.92
C ALA A 450 12.96 -0.23 -4.15
N GLU A 451 11.72 -0.67 -4.36
CA GLU A 451 10.84 -0.19 -5.44
C GLU A 451 10.68 1.34 -5.41
N ARG A 452 10.32 1.89 -4.23
CA ARG A 452 10.17 3.35 -4.06
C ARG A 452 11.49 4.10 -4.29
N THR A 453 12.61 3.52 -3.86
CA THR A 453 13.94 4.12 -4.05
C THR A 453 14.30 4.18 -5.53
N LEU A 454 14.08 3.08 -6.27
CA LEU A 454 14.36 3.07 -7.71
C LEU A 454 13.43 4.01 -8.47
N THR A 455 12.14 4.00 -8.16
CA THR A 455 11.18 4.96 -8.73
C THR A 455 11.64 6.39 -8.52
N LYS A 456 12.06 6.73 -7.29
CA LYS A 456 12.61 8.04 -6.97
C LYS A 456 13.86 8.37 -7.79
N LEU A 457 14.82 7.45 -7.91
CA LEU A 457 16.05 7.66 -8.70
C LEU A 457 15.73 7.91 -10.18
N LYS A 458 14.83 7.12 -10.76
CA LYS A 458 14.40 7.30 -12.15
C LYS A 458 13.71 8.65 -12.38
N LEU A 459 12.85 9.08 -11.45
CA LEU A 459 12.22 10.40 -11.48
C LEU A 459 13.22 11.55 -11.32
N LEU A 460 14.21 11.42 -10.43
CA LEU A 460 15.27 12.42 -10.29
C LEU A 460 16.12 12.53 -11.56
N ASN A 461 16.49 11.40 -12.20
CA ASN A 461 17.18 11.41 -13.47
C ASN A 461 16.37 12.10 -14.58
N TYR A 462 15.05 11.87 -14.63
CA TYR A 462 14.14 12.54 -15.55
C TYR A 462 14.08 14.06 -15.32
N LEU A 463 13.96 14.50 -14.06
CA LEU A 463 13.85 15.90 -13.70
C LEU A 463 15.20 16.65 -13.72
N ALA A 464 16.33 15.96 -13.65
CA ALA A 464 17.66 16.58 -13.75
C ALA A 464 17.86 17.33 -15.07
N ASN A 465 17.22 16.85 -16.15
CA ASN A 465 17.24 17.48 -17.46
C ASN A 465 16.11 18.52 -17.66
N ARG A 466 15.31 18.81 -16.62
CA ARG A 466 14.10 19.63 -16.66
C ARG A 466 14.07 20.70 -15.58
N ILE A 467 15.25 21.19 -15.19
CA ILE A 467 15.37 22.30 -14.21
C ILE A 467 14.65 23.52 -14.77
N GLY A 468 13.80 24.13 -13.96
CA GLY A 468 12.98 25.25 -14.36
C GLY A 468 11.57 24.91 -14.81
N GLU A 469 11.24 23.63 -14.99
CA GLU A 469 9.88 23.16 -15.29
C GLU A 469 8.92 23.40 -14.11
N GLU A 470 7.68 23.74 -14.42
CA GLU A 470 6.63 24.00 -13.44
C GLU A 470 5.65 22.84 -13.43
N LEU A 471 5.38 22.31 -12.24
CA LEU A 471 4.54 21.14 -12.01
C LEU A 471 3.43 21.46 -10.99
N PRO A 472 2.21 20.95 -11.21
CA PRO A 472 1.21 20.90 -10.16
C PRO A 472 1.61 19.84 -9.13
N ALA A 473 1.48 20.19 -7.83
CA ALA A 473 1.90 19.33 -6.74
C ALA A 473 0.94 19.43 -5.55
N VAL A 474 0.97 18.43 -4.68
CA VAL A 474 0.22 18.38 -3.42
C VAL A 474 1.19 18.33 -2.24
N VAL A 475 0.86 19.01 -1.15
CA VAL A 475 1.64 18.94 0.09
C VAL A 475 1.40 17.58 0.75
N THR A 476 2.45 16.78 0.82
CA THR A 476 2.45 15.44 1.43
C THR A 476 3.10 15.41 2.81
N GLY A 477 3.76 16.48 3.23
CA GLY A 477 4.36 16.59 4.55
C GLY A 477 4.65 18.04 4.93
N VAL A 478 4.63 18.32 6.22
CA VAL A 478 4.93 19.65 6.76
C VAL A 478 5.91 19.48 7.90
N GLU A 479 7.00 20.24 7.82
CA GLU A 479 8.07 20.28 8.83
C GLU A 479 8.47 21.73 9.11
N GLU A 480 9.23 21.95 10.17
CA GLU A 480 9.68 23.30 10.56
C GLU A 480 10.48 24.00 9.46
N TYR A 481 11.28 23.24 8.70
CA TYR A 481 12.17 23.74 7.65
C TYR A 481 11.53 23.84 6.26
N GLY A 482 10.27 23.35 6.08
CA GLY A 482 9.57 23.43 4.81
C GLY A 482 8.44 22.42 4.61
N LEU A 483 8.02 22.32 3.36
CA LEU A 483 6.94 21.44 2.93
C LEU A 483 7.51 20.33 2.04
N PHE A 484 7.18 19.08 2.33
CA PHE A 484 7.33 18.02 1.36
C PHE A 484 6.14 18.09 0.40
N VAL A 485 6.44 18.06 -0.88
CA VAL A 485 5.42 18.12 -1.93
C VAL A 485 5.67 17.02 -2.94
N GLN A 486 4.59 16.44 -3.46
CA GLN A 486 4.62 15.43 -4.51
C GLN A 486 3.93 15.97 -5.75
N GLY A 487 4.58 15.87 -6.90
CA GLY A 487 3.96 16.22 -8.18
C GLY A 487 2.76 15.34 -8.48
N THR A 488 1.69 15.90 -9.06
CA THR A 488 0.48 15.16 -9.39
C THR A 488 0.50 14.55 -10.79
N GLU A 489 1.24 15.13 -11.72
CA GLU A 489 1.45 14.60 -13.07
C GLU A 489 2.71 13.75 -13.14
N ILE A 490 3.77 14.18 -12.49
CA ILE A 490 5.02 13.45 -12.28
C ILE A 490 5.18 13.23 -10.79
N PRO A 491 5.08 11.99 -10.27
CA PRO A 491 4.98 11.71 -8.83
C PRO A 491 6.32 11.84 -8.09
N ALA A 492 7.04 12.92 -8.34
CA ALA A 492 8.32 13.19 -7.72
C ALA A 492 8.13 13.91 -6.39
N ASP A 493 8.71 13.34 -5.33
CA ASP A 493 8.74 13.94 -4.00
C ASP A 493 9.91 14.90 -3.87
N GLY A 494 9.65 16.12 -3.41
CA GLY A 494 10.68 17.14 -3.20
C GLY A 494 10.39 18.05 -2.02
N LEU A 495 11.41 18.82 -1.64
CA LEU A 495 11.34 19.79 -0.55
C LEU A 495 11.09 21.19 -1.11
N LEU A 496 10.08 21.85 -0.59
CA LEU A 496 9.83 23.26 -0.76
C LEU A 496 10.23 23.96 0.56
N ARG A 497 11.44 24.55 0.55
CA ARG A 497 12.02 25.14 1.78
C ARG A 497 11.21 26.32 2.25
N VAL A 498 11.20 26.55 3.57
CA VAL A 498 10.48 27.66 4.21
C VAL A 498 10.92 29.02 3.69
N ASP A 499 12.19 29.19 3.30
CA ASP A 499 12.75 30.41 2.74
C ASP A 499 12.27 30.72 1.30
N SER A 500 11.74 29.70 0.60
CA SER A 500 11.11 29.83 -0.73
C SER A 500 9.62 30.19 -0.64
N LEU A 501 9.02 30.15 0.54
CA LEU A 501 7.65 30.60 0.80
C LEU A 501 7.57 32.14 0.80
N PRO A 502 6.39 32.77 0.67
CA PRO A 502 6.21 34.20 0.80
C PRO A 502 6.82 34.73 2.10
N LYS A 503 7.62 35.82 2.03
CA LYS A 503 8.37 36.36 3.18
C LYS A 503 7.48 36.57 4.41
N ASP A 504 7.66 35.69 5.41
CA ASP A 504 7.05 35.76 6.73
C ASP A 504 7.89 34.96 7.73
N SER A 505 7.54 35.02 9.02
CA SER A 505 8.04 34.08 10.03
C SER A 505 7.02 33.00 10.22
N TYR A 506 7.37 31.76 9.92
CA TYR A 506 6.45 30.64 9.97
C TYR A 506 6.56 29.88 11.29
N ARG A 507 5.42 29.55 11.87
CA ARG A 507 5.29 28.67 13.03
C ARG A 507 4.83 27.31 12.55
N PHE A 508 5.57 26.27 12.90
CA PHE A 508 5.21 24.89 12.66
C PHE A 508 4.25 24.37 13.75
N ALA A 509 3.21 23.68 13.34
CA ALA A 509 2.28 22.97 14.21
C ALA A 509 2.20 21.50 13.76
N ALA A 510 2.92 20.64 14.51
CA ALA A 510 3.00 19.20 14.19
C ALA A 510 1.65 18.51 14.28
N GLU A 511 0.78 18.95 15.19
CA GLU A 511 -0.54 18.36 15.43
C GLU A 511 -1.51 18.59 14.26
N THR A 512 -1.38 19.70 13.55
CA THR A 512 -2.25 20.09 12.43
C THR A 512 -1.54 19.99 11.09
N TYR A 513 -0.31 19.45 11.07
CA TYR A 513 0.52 19.36 9.86
C TYR A 513 0.53 20.68 9.08
N SER A 514 0.86 21.80 9.76
CA SER A 514 0.75 23.12 9.16
C SER A 514 1.93 24.04 9.47
N LEU A 515 2.24 24.95 8.50
CA LEU A 515 3.09 26.12 8.67
C LEU A 515 2.22 27.36 8.57
N THR A 516 2.18 28.17 9.63
CA THR A 516 1.38 29.39 9.68
C THR A 516 2.28 30.61 9.82
N GLY A 517 2.16 31.56 8.88
CA GLY A 517 2.88 32.83 8.88
C GLY A 517 2.36 33.77 9.96
N PHE A 518 3.29 34.32 10.75
CA PHE A 518 2.98 35.17 11.89
C PHE A 518 2.44 36.56 11.51
N ARG A 519 2.97 37.14 10.40
CA ARG A 519 2.65 38.54 10.02
C ARG A 519 1.52 38.62 9.00
N LYS A 520 1.52 37.75 7.98
CA LYS A 520 0.58 37.78 6.86
C LYS A 520 -0.53 36.75 6.97
N GLY A 521 -0.43 35.85 7.94
CA GLY A 521 -1.41 34.79 8.14
C GLY A 521 -1.46 33.73 7.01
N ASN A 522 -0.44 33.71 6.14
CA ASN A 522 -0.33 32.64 5.13
C ASN A 522 -0.26 31.29 5.86
N GLN A 523 -1.04 30.33 5.42
CA GLN A 523 -1.03 29.00 6.00
C GLN A 523 -0.81 27.97 4.89
N PHE A 524 0.04 27.00 5.16
CA PHE A 524 0.30 25.84 4.29
C PHE A 524 0.08 24.58 5.09
N ARG A 525 -0.68 23.63 4.54
CA ARG A 525 -1.14 22.42 5.22
C ARG A 525 -0.94 21.17 4.38
N LEU A 526 -0.99 20.04 5.03
CA LEU A 526 -1.13 18.76 4.36
C LEU A 526 -2.33 18.80 3.40
N GLY A 527 -2.13 18.35 2.15
CA GLY A 527 -3.16 18.31 1.11
C GLY A 527 -3.33 19.60 0.30
N ASP A 528 -2.66 20.71 0.65
CA ASP A 528 -2.69 21.92 -0.19
C ASP A 528 -2.15 21.63 -1.60
N ARG A 529 -2.84 22.15 -2.64
CA ARG A 529 -2.42 22.02 -4.03
C ARG A 529 -1.66 23.27 -4.47
N LEU A 530 -0.46 23.04 -4.94
CA LEU A 530 0.51 24.10 -5.27
C LEU A 530 1.00 23.95 -6.71
N GLN A 531 1.35 25.07 -7.35
CA GLN A 531 2.21 25.08 -8.53
C GLN A 531 3.63 25.29 -8.04
N VAL A 532 4.51 24.35 -8.34
CA VAL A 532 5.91 24.39 -7.93
C VAL A 532 6.83 24.37 -9.15
N LYS A 533 8.04 24.88 -8.99
CA LYS A 533 9.07 24.92 -10.02
C LYS A 533 10.27 24.11 -9.57
N VAL A 534 10.78 23.23 -10.43
CA VAL A 534 12.00 22.44 -10.20
C VAL A 534 13.19 23.39 -10.13
N MET A 535 13.89 23.44 -8.99
CA MET A 535 15.02 24.35 -8.77
C MET A 535 16.37 23.63 -8.77
N ARG A 536 16.46 22.50 -8.07
CA ARG A 536 17.67 21.72 -7.93
C ARG A 536 17.33 20.25 -7.87
N VAL A 537 18.09 19.45 -8.59
CA VAL A 537 18.05 17.99 -8.52
C VAL A 537 19.43 17.48 -8.19
N ASP A 538 19.53 16.73 -7.10
CA ASP A 538 20.76 16.05 -6.67
C ASP A 538 20.49 14.54 -6.62
N VAL A 539 20.83 13.87 -7.69
CA VAL A 539 20.56 12.44 -7.85
C VAL A 539 21.36 11.62 -6.82
N ASP A 540 22.62 12.00 -6.54
CA ASP A 540 23.49 11.28 -5.62
C ASP A 540 23.00 11.38 -4.16
N ARG A 541 22.50 12.56 -3.77
CA ARG A 541 21.88 12.78 -2.45
C ARG A 541 20.42 12.40 -2.41
N ARG A 542 19.81 12.08 -3.58
CA ARG A 542 18.39 11.80 -3.72
C ARG A 542 17.50 12.95 -3.25
N GLU A 543 17.93 14.18 -3.51
CA GLU A 543 17.26 15.41 -3.11
C GLU A 543 16.67 16.12 -4.34
N LEU A 544 15.46 16.66 -4.14
CA LEU A 544 14.76 17.50 -5.10
C LEU A 544 14.26 18.73 -4.37
N ASP A 545 14.74 19.91 -4.77
CA ASP A 545 14.28 21.18 -4.22
C ASP A 545 13.33 21.85 -5.20
N PHE A 546 12.16 22.21 -4.68
CA PHE A 546 11.15 22.99 -5.39
C PHE A 546 11.11 24.44 -4.91
N ARG A 547 10.53 25.29 -5.72
CA ARG A 547 10.16 26.64 -5.36
C ARG A 547 8.67 26.85 -5.60
N LEU A 548 7.99 27.53 -4.67
CA LEU A 548 6.59 27.90 -4.83
C LEU A 548 6.42 28.92 -5.96
N VAL A 549 5.52 28.63 -6.89
CA VAL A 549 5.08 29.58 -7.95
C VAL A 549 3.77 30.24 -7.51
N LYS A 550 2.75 29.43 -7.19
CA LYS A 550 1.46 29.89 -6.67
C LYS A 550 0.75 28.78 -5.89
N VAL A 551 -0.20 29.19 -5.07
CA VAL A 551 -1.15 28.27 -4.42
C VAL A 551 -2.31 28.05 -5.38
N LEU A 552 -2.67 26.81 -5.66
CA LEU A 552 -3.78 26.43 -6.55
C LEU A 552 -5.07 26.26 -5.76
N GLU A 553 -4.99 25.50 -4.66
CA GLU A 553 -6.15 25.16 -3.84
C GLU A 553 -5.71 24.88 -2.39
N GLN A 554 -6.52 25.33 -1.42
CA GLN A 554 -6.29 25.05 0.00
C GLN A 554 -7.53 24.38 0.58
N PRO A 555 -7.43 23.11 1.02
CA PRO A 555 -8.49 22.46 1.76
C PRO A 555 -8.86 23.28 3.02
N GLY A 556 -10.13 23.66 3.16
CA GLY A 556 -10.62 24.48 4.28
C GLY A 556 -10.61 25.99 4.07
N GLY A 557 -10.14 26.49 2.90
CA GLY A 557 -10.10 27.90 2.54
C GLY A 557 -9.14 28.75 3.40
N PRO A 558 -8.77 29.96 2.95
CA PRO A 558 -8.05 30.90 3.78
C PRO A 558 -8.98 31.31 4.94
N ARG A 559 -8.63 30.97 6.18
CA ARG A 559 -9.21 31.66 7.34
C ARG A 559 -8.74 33.12 7.28
N THR A 560 -9.52 33.95 6.60
CA THR A 560 -9.46 35.39 6.86
C THR A 560 -9.71 35.55 8.34
N ALA A 561 -8.73 36.14 9.04
CA ALA A 561 -8.92 36.57 10.42
C ALA A 561 -10.28 37.22 10.49
N ARG A 562 -11.16 36.75 11.33
CA ARG A 562 -12.42 37.42 11.66
C ARG A 562 -12.04 38.83 12.09
N THR A 563 -12.03 39.77 11.16
CA THR A 563 -12.26 41.16 11.47
C THR A 563 -13.57 41.17 12.19
N GLN A 564 -13.56 41.62 13.43
CA GLN A 564 -14.76 42.01 14.13
C GLN A 564 -15.51 43.00 13.24
N GLU A 565 -16.40 42.47 12.40
CA GLU A 565 -17.37 43.32 11.72
C GLU A 565 -18.35 43.82 12.75
N ASP A 566 -18.32 45.13 12.90
CA ASP A 566 -19.25 46.00 13.53
C ASP A 566 -20.69 45.46 13.44
N SER A 567 -21.29 45.29 14.59
CA SER A 567 -22.73 45.18 14.73
C SER A 567 -23.39 46.43 14.15
N PRO A 568 -24.38 46.33 13.23
CA PRO A 568 -25.03 47.51 12.66
C PRO A 568 -25.66 48.31 13.78
N GLY A 569 -25.21 49.55 13.92
CA GLY A 569 -25.68 50.54 14.89
C GLY A 569 -27.20 50.71 14.86
N ARG A 570 -27.86 50.37 15.93
CA ARG A 570 -29.18 50.85 16.23
C ARG A 570 -29.14 52.37 16.30
N ARG A 571 -29.69 53.06 15.30
CA ARG A 571 -30.03 54.48 15.35
C ARG A 571 -30.87 54.75 16.57
N ARG A 572 -30.30 55.46 17.57
CA ARG A 572 -31.04 56.10 18.67
C ARG A 572 -31.72 57.36 18.12
N THR A 573 -33.01 57.33 17.97
CA THR A 573 -33.86 58.52 17.89
C THR A 573 -33.89 59.15 19.29
N ALA A 574 -33.44 60.39 19.35
CA ALA A 574 -33.55 61.23 20.52
C ALA A 574 -35.02 61.60 20.80
N ASN A 575 -35.50 61.31 22.00
CA ASN A 575 -36.66 62.03 22.52
C ASN A 575 -36.37 62.47 23.98
N LYS A 576 -36.41 63.76 24.16
CA LYS A 576 -36.28 64.49 25.45
C LYS A 576 -37.55 64.34 26.23
N SER A 577 -37.47 64.06 27.54
CA SER A 577 -38.21 64.75 28.60
C SER A 577 -37.94 64.10 29.98
N ASN A 578 -37.24 64.76 30.80
CA ASN A 578 -37.58 65.50 32.04
C ASN A 578 -38.04 64.70 33.29
N LYS A 579 -37.24 64.96 34.37
CA LYS A 579 -37.63 64.99 35.80
C LYS A 579 -37.92 63.65 36.51
N SER A 580 -37.48 63.33 37.66
CA SER A 580 -37.03 63.98 38.89
C SER A 580 -36.74 62.90 39.96
N ALA A 581 -35.65 63.02 40.66
CA ALA A 581 -35.50 63.08 42.10
C ALA A 581 -35.96 61.94 43.05
N LYS A 582 -35.01 61.71 43.95
CA LYS A 582 -35.10 61.23 45.35
C LYS A 582 -34.79 59.75 45.59
N SER A 583 -33.57 59.47 46.15
CA SER A 583 -33.24 59.43 47.60
C SER A 583 -33.76 58.22 48.33
N SER A 584 -32.89 57.40 48.82
CA SER A 584 -32.49 57.21 50.21
C SER A 584 -31.96 55.78 50.40
N LYS A 585 -30.74 55.67 50.84
CA LYS A 585 -30.23 55.30 52.17
C LYS A 585 -30.74 53.97 52.73
N SER A 586 -29.84 53.10 53.00
CA SER A 586 -29.24 52.66 54.28
C SER A 586 -29.22 51.12 54.28
N SER A 587 -28.27 50.47 54.64
CA SER A 587 -27.31 50.35 55.69
C SER A 587 -27.30 48.92 56.25
N LYS A 588 -26.08 48.44 56.39
CA LYS A 588 -25.58 47.61 57.49
C LYS A 588 -25.96 46.13 57.60
N SER A 589 -24.96 45.38 57.63
CA SER A 589 -24.23 44.66 58.72
C SER A 589 -24.66 43.19 58.74
N GLY A 590 -23.86 42.24 58.97
CA GLY A 590 -22.59 42.07 59.57
C GLY A 590 -22.43 40.61 60.01
N LYS A 591 -21.17 40.24 60.13
CA LYS A 591 -20.62 39.24 61.04
C LYS A 591 -20.75 37.74 60.76
N ARG A 592 -19.62 37.11 60.42
CA ARG A 592 -18.73 36.35 61.36
C ARG A 592 -19.19 34.94 61.78
N GLY A 593 -18.24 34.01 61.62
CA GLY A 593 -18.03 32.78 62.41
C GLY A 593 -17.57 31.63 61.54
N ALA A 594 -16.34 31.29 61.37
CA ALA A 594 -15.32 30.72 62.25
C ALA A 594 -15.67 29.30 62.75
N GLY A 595 -14.81 28.37 62.43
CA GLY A 595 -14.66 27.12 63.17
C GLY A 595 -14.46 25.92 62.27
N ARG A 596 -13.29 25.56 61.94
CA ARG A 596 -12.29 24.72 62.64
C ARG A 596 -12.59 23.19 62.65
N ARG A 597 -11.67 22.49 61.94
CA ARG A 597 -10.99 21.23 62.36
C ARG A 597 -11.83 19.94 62.43
N LYS A 598 -11.43 18.88 61.89
CA LYS A 598 -10.33 17.92 62.07
C LYS A 598 -10.68 16.60 61.38
N ARG A 599 -9.72 16.08 60.60
CA ARG A 599 -8.99 14.80 60.75
C ARG A 599 -9.77 13.48 60.74
N ARG A 600 -9.25 12.61 59.84
CA ARG A 600 -8.98 11.16 59.96
C ARG A 600 -10.09 10.21 59.44
N GLY A 601 -9.60 9.40 58.56
CA GLY A 601 -10.01 8.11 58.10
C GLY A 601 -9.27 7.80 56.80
#